data_e3d627fb62c6b50160cc27816107cc1a
#
_entry.id   e3d627fb62c6b50160cc27816107cc1a
#
_cell.length_a   1.000
_cell.length_b   1.000
_cell.length_c   1.000
_cell.angle_alpha   90.00
_cell.angle_beta   90.00
_cell.angle_gamma   90.00
#
_symmetry.space_group_name_H-M   'P 1'
#
loop_
_entity.id
_entity.type
_entity.pdbx_description
1 polymer ?
#
loop_
_entity_poly.entity_id
_entity_poly.type
_entity_poly.pdbx_seq_one_letter_code
_entity_poly.pdbx_strand_id
1 'polypeptide(L)'
;MSNRINKICFMLCIVFVIGFTTCDKMDATYRHFWEDGEKVYPAPADSLKLYAGKNRAGISWRVLGDPNVNLVRIFWNNRSDSLDVPFQPQSVKDSTFIIIDNMAEGSYSFEIFTYDNKGNRSVPREGIGNVYGNTYERTLLARFMQSALFAKDTLKITWGVQGDDTAIGSEIYYRNTLGTQSKVNVGNDEKSTIILDYDFESSPSITYRTVYVPPTSIDTFYTAIKTVAVRGAPVYFPKAGWVATASSFDSRAGASYRPPEHTIDGNKATLWVNQISPQTFFPHTLYIDMGEIKHDVGGVSLVVQRRNESPRLIDIFVSIDGENWDMMGLYSVENLADVVQDFDFILPQNIRYFSIVCKEPWGATNNVVIAEVEAYTYVRE
;
A
#
# COMPACT_ATOMS: atom_id res chain seq x y z
N MET A 1 -42.59 -23.56 95.41
CA MET A 1 -42.30 -22.40 94.52
C MET A 1 -40.78 -22.21 94.29
N SER A 2 -39.94 -22.54 95.26
CA SER A 2 -38.48 -22.37 95.24
C SER A 2 -37.75 -23.18 94.15
N ASN A 3 -38.17 -24.41 93.83
CA ASN A 3 -37.49 -25.33 92.95
C ASN A 3 -37.63 -25.02 91.42
N ARG A 4 -38.65 -24.21 91.07
CA ARG A 4 -38.84 -23.73 89.67
C ARG A 4 -38.00 -22.51 89.37
N ILE A 5 -37.82 -21.63 90.37
CA ILE A 5 -36.96 -20.43 90.17
C ILE A 5 -35.52 -20.80 90.02
N ASN A 6 -34.98 -21.78 90.77
CA ASN A 6 -33.62 -22.25 90.62
C ASN A 6 -33.34 -22.94 89.29
N LYS A 7 -34.33 -23.66 88.70
CA LYS A 7 -34.16 -24.24 87.35
C LYS A 7 -34.20 -23.18 86.27
N ILE A 8 -34.98 -22.13 86.44
CA ILE A 8 -35.05 -21.01 85.49
C ILE A 8 -33.75 -20.18 85.54
N CYS A 9 -33.24 -19.90 86.77
CA CYS A 9 -31.92 -19.22 86.88
C CYS A 9 -30.81 -20.05 86.36
N PHE A 10 -30.77 -21.36 86.55
CA PHE A 10 -29.74 -22.23 86.03
C PHE A 10 -29.78 -22.32 84.48
N MET A 11 -31.00 -22.36 83.92
CA MET A 11 -31.21 -22.36 82.47
C MET A 11 -30.81 -21.01 81.82
N LEU A 12 -31.07 -19.88 82.50
CA LEU A 12 -30.67 -18.54 82.09
C LEU A 12 -29.13 -18.36 82.12
N CYS A 13 -28.47 -18.91 83.17
CA CYS A 13 -27.03 -18.90 83.28
C CYS A 13 -26.35 -19.74 82.17
N ILE A 14 -26.92 -20.90 81.80
CA ILE A 14 -26.40 -21.72 80.66
C ILE A 14 -26.53 -21.00 79.32
N VAL A 15 -27.68 -20.32 79.09
CA VAL A 15 -27.88 -19.52 77.86
C VAL A 15 -26.92 -18.31 77.82
N PHE A 16 -26.62 -17.71 78.96
CA PHE A 16 -25.69 -16.59 79.06
C PHE A 16 -24.22 -17.02 78.84
N VAL A 17 -23.82 -18.22 79.24
CA VAL A 17 -22.45 -18.77 79.01
C VAL A 17 -22.27 -19.21 77.62
N ILE A 18 -23.32 -19.70 76.91
CA ILE A 18 -23.20 -20.09 75.46
C ILE A 18 -23.13 -18.85 74.56
N GLY A 19 -23.68 -17.70 74.98
CA GLY A 19 -23.66 -16.46 74.21
C GLY A 19 -22.26 -15.78 74.09
N PHE A 20 -21.32 -16.17 74.96
CA PHE A 20 -19.98 -15.55 74.94
C PHE A 20 -18.90 -16.37 74.23
N THR A 21 -19.22 -17.54 73.66
CA THR A 21 -18.23 -18.38 72.97
C THR A 21 -18.17 -18.20 71.42
N THR A 22 -18.95 -17.26 70.87
CA THR A 22 -19.04 -17.01 69.46
C THR A 22 -18.36 -15.69 69.03
N CYS A 23 -17.32 -15.26 69.73
CA CYS A 23 -16.46 -14.19 69.20
C CYS A 23 -15.24 -14.82 68.61
N ASP A 24 -15.36 -15.42 67.44
CA ASP A 24 -14.21 -15.55 66.58
C ASP A 24 -13.71 -14.13 66.31
N LYS A 25 -12.43 -13.93 66.53
CA LYS A 25 -11.81 -12.62 66.28
C LYS A 25 -12.11 -12.21 64.87
N MET A 26 -12.69 -11.04 64.68
CA MET A 26 -13.14 -10.48 63.40
C MET A 26 -11.99 -10.38 62.40
N ASP A 27 -10.76 -10.53 62.84
CA ASP A 27 -9.53 -10.53 62.07
C ASP A 27 -9.06 -11.95 61.66
N ALA A 28 -9.70 -13.03 62.13
CA ALA A 28 -9.31 -14.40 61.76
C ALA A 28 -9.44 -14.64 60.24
N THR A 29 -10.43 -13.97 59.58
CA THR A 29 -10.63 -14.07 58.14
C THR A 29 -9.58 -13.29 57.33
N TYR A 30 -8.94 -12.27 57.90
CA TYR A 30 -7.99 -11.42 57.24
C TYR A 30 -6.54 -11.66 57.70
N ARG A 31 -6.34 -12.44 58.77
CA ARG A 31 -5.04 -12.64 59.41
C ARG A 31 -4.02 -13.25 58.47
N HIS A 32 -4.41 -14.20 57.63
CA HIS A 32 -3.54 -14.82 56.63
C HIS A 32 -3.08 -13.85 55.55
N PHE A 33 -3.73 -12.71 55.33
CA PHE A 33 -3.26 -11.67 54.42
C PHE A 33 -2.21 -10.75 55.08
N TRP A 34 -2.06 -10.78 56.38
CA TRP A 34 -1.12 -9.95 57.14
C TRP A 34 0.07 -10.71 57.72
N GLU A 35 -0.05 -12.05 57.78
CA GLU A 35 1.00 -12.91 58.36
C GLU A 35 2.29 -12.88 57.50
N ASP A 36 2.18 -12.63 56.19
CA ASP A 36 3.29 -12.48 55.29
C ASP A 36 3.89 -11.05 55.26
N GLY A 37 3.38 -10.13 56.11
CA GLY A 37 3.79 -8.73 56.13
C GLY A 37 3.20 -7.90 54.98
N GLU A 38 3.47 -6.60 55.04
CA GLU A 38 3.05 -5.68 53.97
C GLU A 38 3.78 -6.01 52.65
N LYS A 39 2.98 -6.36 51.60
CA LYS A 39 3.59 -6.59 50.27
C LYS A 39 3.89 -5.24 49.63
N VAL A 40 5.17 -4.90 49.59
CA VAL A 40 5.66 -3.71 48.89
C VAL A 40 5.77 -4.06 47.40
N TYR A 41 5.06 -3.31 46.56
CA TYR A 41 5.16 -3.44 45.13
C TYR A 41 5.96 -2.26 44.57
N PRO A 42 7.07 -2.50 43.86
CA PRO A 42 7.75 -1.44 43.15
C PRO A 42 6.85 -0.77 42.13
N ALA A 43 7.11 0.49 41.78
CA ALA A 43 6.37 1.19 40.76
C ALA A 43 6.46 0.42 39.42
N PRO A 44 5.35 0.12 38.76
CA PRO A 44 5.36 -0.58 37.49
C PRO A 44 5.95 0.29 36.37
N ALA A 45 6.37 -0.33 35.28
CA ALA A 45 6.69 0.37 34.05
C ALA A 45 5.47 1.17 33.58
N ASP A 46 5.69 2.41 33.11
CA ASP A 46 4.67 3.31 32.56
C ASP A 46 5.03 3.71 31.13
N SER A 47 4.02 4.20 30.37
CA SER A 47 4.19 4.69 29.01
C SER A 47 4.90 3.67 28.09
N LEU A 48 4.52 2.40 28.23
CA LEU A 48 5.02 1.31 27.38
C LEU A 48 4.70 1.59 25.91
N LYS A 49 5.73 1.57 25.07
CA LYS A 49 5.61 1.62 23.61
C LYS A 49 6.41 0.49 23.00
N LEU A 50 5.81 -0.15 22.02
CA LEU A 50 6.39 -1.23 21.24
C LEU A 50 6.64 -0.76 19.82
N TYR A 51 7.80 -1.08 19.29
CA TYR A 51 8.25 -0.69 17.97
C TYR A 51 8.58 -1.94 17.17
N ALA A 52 7.97 -2.05 16.00
CA ALA A 52 8.23 -3.15 15.09
C ALA A 52 9.61 -2.99 14.42
N GLY A 53 10.30 -4.08 14.17
CA GLY A 53 11.57 -4.08 13.44
C GLY A 53 11.75 -5.33 12.61
N LYS A 54 12.83 -5.39 11.82
CA LYS A 54 13.17 -6.53 10.99
C LYS A 54 13.92 -7.56 11.83
N ASN A 55 13.23 -8.68 12.16
CA ASN A 55 13.71 -9.71 13.06
C ASN A 55 14.12 -9.17 14.44
N ARG A 56 13.51 -8.08 14.88
CA ARG A 56 13.75 -7.45 16.17
C ARG A 56 12.57 -6.61 16.64
N ALA A 57 12.50 -6.33 17.92
CA ALA A 57 11.50 -5.43 18.50
C ALA A 57 12.19 -4.34 19.32
N GLY A 58 11.73 -3.10 19.17
CA GLY A 58 12.08 -2.00 20.05
C GLY A 58 11.04 -1.88 21.17
N ILE A 59 11.50 -1.66 22.39
CA ILE A 59 10.64 -1.47 23.55
C ILE A 59 11.07 -0.24 24.32
N SER A 60 10.14 0.68 24.59
CA SER A 60 10.40 1.81 25.45
C SER A 60 9.40 1.91 26.59
N TRP A 61 9.89 2.31 27.75
CA TRP A 61 9.09 2.52 28.95
C TRP A 61 9.70 3.61 29.83
N ARG A 62 8.94 4.02 30.84
CA ARG A 62 9.40 4.85 31.94
C ARG A 62 9.11 4.17 33.26
N VAL A 63 9.88 4.49 34.29
CA VAL A 63 9.56 4.15 35.67
C VAL A 63 9.41 5.46 36.43
N LEU A 64 8.23 5.69 36.96
CA LEU A 64 7.89 6.94 37.62
C LEU A 64 8.16 6.85 39.15
N GLY A 65 9.10 7.63 39.64
CA GLY A 65 9.18 8.04 41.04
C GLY A 65 9.57 6.97 42.07
N ASP A 66 10.05 5.80 41.66
CA ASP A 66 10.53 4.79 42.63
C ASP A 66 12.05 4.60 42.51
N PRO A 67 12.82 5.18 43.47
CA PRO A 67 14.26 5.06 43.44
C PRO A 67 14.79 3.66 43.81
N ASN A 68 13.92 2.77 44.29
CA ASN A 68 14.32 1.43 44.70
C ASN A 68 14.34 0.44 43.52
N VAL A 69 13.70 0.78 42.40
CA VAL A 69 13.74 -0.06 41.18
C VAL A 69 15.13 -0.11 40.61
N ASN A 70 15.71 -1.30 40.52
CA ASN A 70 17.06 -1.52 40.02
C ASN A 70 17.11 -2.47 38.81
N LEU A 71 16.00 -3.15 38.48
CA LEU A 71 15.95 -4.11 37.40
C LEU A 71 14.56 -4.02 36.71
N VAL A 72 14.57 -4.09 35.41
CA VAL A 72 13.36 -4.32 34.58
C VAL A 72 13.54 -5.65 33.86
N ARG A 73 12.59 -6.56 34.01
CA ARG A 73 12.56 -7.83 33.29
C ARG A 73 11.40 -7.84 32.31
N ILE A 74 11.71 -8.18 31.09
CA ILE A 74 10.78 -8.25 29.98
C ILE A 74 10.65 -9.71 29.60
N PHE A 75 9.41 -10.21 29.55
CA PHE A 75 9.10 -11.57 29.13
C PHE A 75 8.33 -11.54 27.81
N TRP A 76 8.52 -12.58 27.00
CA TRP A 76 7.73 -12.89 25.82
C TRP A 76 7.61 -14.40 25.63
N ASN A 77 6.94 -14.87 24.57
CA ASN A 77 6.70 -16.29 24.31
C ASN A 77 6.11 -17.04 25.53
N ASN A 78 5.05 -16.51 26.11
CA ASN A 78 4.43 -17.07 27.32
C ASN A 78 5.44 -17.23 28.47
N ARG A 79 6.35 -16.26 28.64
CA ARG A 79 7.43 -16.22 29.64
C ARG A 79 8.51 -17.29 29.47
N SER A 80 8.56 -17.98 28.33
CA SER A 80 9.67 -18.90 28.03
C SER A 80 10.97 -18.16 27.75
N ASP A 81 10.86 -16.93 27.27
CA ASP A 81 12.01 -16.04 27.00
C ASP A 81 11.93 -14.80 27.89
N SER A 82 13.09 -14.29 28.27
CA SER A 82 13.17 -13.06 29.05
C SER A 82 14.47 -12.30 28.82
N LEU A 83 14.42 -10.99 29.08
CA LEU A 83 15.58 -10.10 29.07
C LEU A 83 15.59 -9.28 30.35
N ASP A 84 16.71 -9.30 31.05
CA ASP A 84 16.98 -8.46 32.22
C ASP A 84 17.69 -7.20 31.79
N VAL A 85 17.11 -6.06 32.14
CA VAL A 85 17.66 -4.73 31.88
C VAL A 85 17.96 -4.06 33.22
N PRO A 86 19.24 -3.90 33.61
CA PRO A 86 19.60 -3.11 34.78
C PRO A 86 19.05 -1.70 34.65
N PHE A 87 18.43 -1.20 35.71
CA PHE A 87 17.75 0.08 35.70
C PHE A 87 18.25 0.95 36.84
N GLN A 88 18.61 2.19 36.51
CA GLN A 88 18.93 3.23 37.51
C GLN A 88 18.14 4.47 37.15
N PRO A 89 17.11 4.83 37.92
CA PRO A 89 16.29 6.00 37.65
C PRO A 89 17.14 7.28 37.80
N GLN A 90 17.31 8.02 36.71
CA GLN A 90 18.03 9.31 36.72
C GLN A 90 17.06 10.49 36.80
N SER A 91 15.90 10.41 36.20
CA SER A 91 14.87 11.44 36.22
C SER A 91 13.47 10.84 35.94
N VAL A 92 12.43 11.47 36.50
CA VAL A 92 11.01 11.10 36.27
C VAL A 92 10.59 11.22 34.78
N LYS A 93 11.35 11.96 33.97
CA LYS A 93 11.05 12.20 32.56
C LYS A 93 11.78 11.27 31.60
N ASP A 94 12.77 10.52 32.10
CA ASP A 94 13.61 9.70 31.23
C ASP A 94 12.88 8.43 30.81
N SER A 95 12.89 8.17 29.50
CA SER A 95 12.41 6.91 28.93
C SER A 95 13.61 6.02 28.60
N THR A 96 13.53 4.77 28.97
CA THR A 96 14.47 3.74 28.54
C THR A 96 13.98 3.16 27.21
N PHE A 97 14.92 2.95 26.28
CA PHE A 97 14.66 2.27 25.00
C PHE A 97 15.68 1.15 24.84
N ILE A 98 15.19 -0.04 24.49
CA ILE A 98 16.03 -1.19 24.18
C ILE A 98 15.57 -1.86 22.90
N ILE A 99 16.44 -2.67 22.31
CA ILE A 99 16.14 -3.52 21.17
C ILE A 99 16.36 -4.98 21.60
N ILE A 100 15.41 -5.84 21.26
CA ILE A 100 15.53 -7.28 21.36
C ILE A 100 15.75 -7.80 19.95
N ASP A 101 16.97 -8.27 19.67
CA ASP A 101 17.39 -8.77 18.37
C ASP A 101 17.07 -10.28 18.21
N ASN A 102 17.22 -10.78 16.98
CA ASN A 102 17.09 -12.19 16.61
C ASN A 102 15.73 -12.82 16.95
N MET A 103 14.68 -12.03 16.85
CA MET A 103 13.31 -12.52 17.00
C MET A 103 12.79 -13.10 15.69
N ALA A 104 12.04 -14.18 15.76
CA ALA A 104 11.32 -14.69 14.61
C ALA A 104 10.21 -13.71 14.18
N GLU A 105 9.85 -13.73 12.92
CA GLU A 105 8.73 -12.93 12.40
C GLU A 105 7.41 -13.40 13.02
N GLY A 106 6.60 -12.47 13.56
CA GLY A 106 5.34 -12.79 14.21
C GLY A 106 4.82 -11.70 15.13
N SER A 107 3.70 -11.97 15.78
CA SER A 107 3.13 -11.12 16.82
C SER A 107 3.52 -11.64 18.20
N TYR A 108 3.92 -10.73 19.07
CA TYR A 108 4.38 -11.05 20.41
C TYR A 108 3.59 -10.27 21.46
N SER A 109 3.27 -10.94 22.55
CA SER A 109 2.84 -10.31 23.79
C SER A 109 4.06 -10.16 24.71
N PHE A 110 4.31 -8.93 25.13
CA PHE A 110 5.37 -8.61 26.07
C PHE A 110 4.78 -8.29 27.43
N GLU A 111 5.38 -8.85 28.47
CA GLU A 111 5.06 -8.54 29.86
C GLU A 111 6.28 -7.94 30.52
N ILE A 112 6.15 -6.76 31.15
CA ILE A 112 7.25 -6.03 31.76
C ILE A 112 7.01 -5.90 33.25
N PHE A 113 7.97 -6.33 34.04
CA PHE A 113 8.02 -6.20 35.48
C PHE A 113 9.20 -5.35 35.89
N THR A 114 9.02 -4.51 36.90
CA THR A 114 10.10 -3.85 37.64
C THR A 114 10.40 -4.62 38.92
N TYR A 115 11.64 -4.60 39.34
CA TYR A 115 12.10 -5.23 40.58
C TYR A 115 12.90 -4.24 41.39
N ASP A 116 12.76 -4.37 42.73
CA ASP A 116 13.60 -3.66 43.69
C ASP A 116 14.81 -4.52 44.12
N ASN A 117 15.68 -3.95 44.95
CA ASN A 117 16.87 -4.63 45.48
C ASN A 117 16.57 -5.72 46.52
N LYS A 118 15.29 -5.86 46.94
CA LYS A 118 14.81 -6.92 47.84
C LYS A 118 14.16 -8.08 47.09
N GLY A 119 14.05 -7.98 45.75
CA GLY A 119 13.40 -8.99 44.92
C GLY A 119 11.88 -8.86 44.84
N ASN A 120 11.30 -7.80 45.40
CA ASN A 120 9.85 -7.55 45.15
C ASN A 120 9.64 -7.15 43.70
N ARG A 121 8.53 -7.57 43.14
CA ARG A 121 8.16 -7.25 41.74
C ARG A 121 6.89 -6.43 41.66
N SER A 122 6.81 -5.59 40.64
CA SER A 122 5.59 -4.82 40.32
C SER A 122 4.47 -5.70 39.79
N VAL A 123 3.29 -5.11 39.61
CA VAL A 123 2.29 -5.63 38.68
C VAL A 123 2.81 -5.52 37.25
N PRO A 124 2.48 -6.46 36.33
CA PRO A 124 2.95 -6.40 34.96
C PRO A 124 2.36 -5.21 34.19
N ARG A 125 3.11 -4.74 33.21
CA ARG A 125 2.59 -3.98 32.09
C ARG A 125 2.70 -4.84 30.85
N GLU A 126 1.62 -4.90 30.10
CA GLU A 126 1.51 -5.76 28.93
C GLU A 126 1.34 -4.91 27.68
N GLY A 127 1.86 -5.41 26.57
CA GLY A 127 1.69 -4.82 25.26
C GLY A 127 1.86 -5.86 24.16
N ILE A 128 1.22 -5.62 23.03
CA ILE A 128 1.34 -6.47 21.84
C ILE A 128 2.11 -5.70 20.78
N GLY A 129 3.13 -6.34 20.20
CA GLY A 129 3.95 -5.79 19.14
C GLY A 129 4.18 -6.81 18.04
N ASN A 130 4.51 -6.32 16.85
CA ASN A 130 4.85 -7.15 15.70
C ASN A 130 6.35 -7.10 15.44
N VAL A 131 6.88 -8.24 15.01
CA VAL A 131 8.22 -8.37 14.44
C VAL A 131 8.02 -8.74 12.98
N TYR A 132 8.54 -7.92 12.09
CA TYR A 132 8.52 -8.18 10.65
C TYR A 132 9.78 -8.92 10.21
N GLY A 133 9.73 -9.52 9.03
CA GLY A 133 10.86 -10.25 8.48
C GLY A 133 10.74 -10.47 6.98
N ASN A 134 11.36 -11.53 6.50
CA ASN A 134 11.38 -11.84 5.08
C ASN A 134 10.00 -12.24 4.51
N THR A 135 9.11 -12.80 5.34
CA THR A 135 7.75 -13.15 4.89
C THR A 135 6.97 -11.88 4.61
N TYR A 136 7.05 -10.90 5.51
CA TYR A 136 6.45 -9.59 5.30
C TYR A 136 6.99 -8.93 4.02
N GLU A 137 8.32 -8.87 3.82
CA GLU A 137 8.90 -8.27 2.61
C GLU A 137 8.43 -8.92 1.31
N ARG A 138 8.18 -10.24 1.31
CA ARG A 138 7.64 -10.96 0.15
C ARG A 138 6.19 -10.60 -0.18
N THR A 139 5.43 -10.09 0.76
CA THR A 139 4.04 -9.65 0.55
C THR A 139 3.94 -8.24 0.00
N LEU A 140 5.03 -7.45 0.08
CA LEU A 140 5.04 -6.06 -0.35
C LEU A 140 4.95 -5.96 -1.88
N LEU A 141 4.12 -5.05 -2.36
CA LEU A 141 3.92 -4.80 -3.78
C LEU A 141 4.73 -3.59 -4.23
N ALA A 142 5.55 -3.77 -5.26
CA ALA A 142 6.24 -2.63 -5.86
C ALA A 142 5.23 -1.68 -6.50
N ARG A 143 5.43 -0.36 -6.32
CA ARG A 143 4.66 0.67 -6.99
C ARG A 143 4.64 0.40 -8.50
N PHE A 144 3.48 0.54 -9.11
CA PHE A 144 3.35 0.32 -10.54
C PHE A 144 4.07 1.44 -11.32
N MET A 145 5.03 1.05 -12.15
CA MET A 145 5.67 1.94 -13.12
C MET A 145 4.89 1.82 -14.43
N GLN A 146 4.22 2.87 -14.81
CA GLN A 146 3.37 2.89 -16.01
C GLN A 146 4.22 2.92 -17.28
N SER A 147 5.26 3.74 -17.30
CA SER A 147 6.19 3.84 -18.44
C SER A 147 7.59 4.32 -18.03
N ALA A 148 8.59 3.96 -18.82
CA ALA A 148 9.94 4.49 -18.76
C ALA A 148 10.39 4.83 -20.19
N LEU A 149 10.34 6.12 -20.56
CA LEU A 149 10.56 6.60 -21.93
C LEU A 149 11.79 7.50 -21.99
N PHE A 150 12.67 7.21 -22.94
CA PHE A 150 13.84 8.03 -23.24
C PHE A 150 13.60 8.82 -24.53
N ALA A 151 13.65 10.12 -24.43
CA ALA A 151 13.51 11.03 -25.56
C ALA A 151 14.28 12.32 -25.29
N LYS A 152 14.95 12.86 -26.30
CA LYS A 152 15.70 14.13 -26.21
C LYS A 152 16.63 14.14 -24.99
N ASP A 153 17.48 13.12 -24.87
CA ASP A 153 18.48 12.94 -23.80
C ASP A 153 17.89 12.92 -22.39
N THR A 154 16.61 12.58 -22.27
CA THR A 154 15.90 12.60 -21.01
C THR A 154 15.13 11.28 -20.81
N LEU A 155 15.33 10.62 -19.67
CA LEU A 155 14.48 9.50 -19.24
C LEU A 155 13.35 10.05 -18.39
N LYS A 156 12.12 9.91 -18.89
CA LYS A 156 10.88 10.20 -18.16
C LYS A 156 10.23 8.90 -17.70
N ILE A 157 10.02 8.78 -16.41
CA ILE A 157 9.31 7.67 -15.79
C ILE A 157 7.94 8.18 -15.34
N THR A 158 6.88 7.46 -15.69
CA THR A 158 5.51 7.75 -15.24
C THR A 158 5.07 6.68 -14.25
N TRP A 159 4.49 7.12 -13.14
CA TRP A 159 4.09 6.27 -12.04
C TRP A 159 2.57 6.12 -11.95
N GLY A 160 2.13 4.92 -11.63
CA GLY A 160 0.78 4.67 -11.15
C GLY A 160 0.60 5.12 -9.69
N VAL A 161 -0.64 5.10 -9.25
CA VAL A 161 -1.01 5.41 -7.87
C VAL A 161 -0.48 4.31 -6.94
N GLN A 162 0.11 4.72 -5.82
CA GLN A 162 0.42 3.82 -4.71
C GLN A 162 -0.74 3.87 -3.71
N GLY A 163 -1.36 2.72 -3.47
CA GLY A 163 -2.54 2.61 -2.60
C GLY A 163 -2.22 2.18 -1.16
N ASP A 164 -0.95 1.94 -0.82
CA ASP A 164 -0.53 1.52 0.51
C ASP A 164 0.13 2.68 1.25
N ASP A 165 -0.51 3.13 2.33
CA ASP A 165 -0.07 4.26 3.15
C ASP A 165 1.25 4.00 3.91
N THR A 166 1.69 2.74 3.99
CA THR A 166 2.98 2.38 4.60
C THR A 166 4.16 2.47 3.63
N ALA A 167 3.87 2.59 2.33
CA ALA A 167 4.88 2.90 1.33
C ALA A 167 5.28 4.37 1.44
N ILE A 168 6.57 4.65 1.53
CA ILE A 168 7.09 6.02 1.66
C ILE A 168 7.75 6.56 0.40
N GLY A 169 7.98 5.69 -0.60
CA GLY A 169 8.60 6.07 -1.86
C GLY A 169 9.17 4.89 -2.62
N SER A 170 9.92 5.19 -3.67
CA SER A 170 10.63 4.21 -4.49
C SER A 170 12.07 4.62 -4.72
N GLU A 171 12.96 3.66 -4.83
CA GLU A 171 14.36 3.85 -5.20
C GLU A 171 14.56 3.32 -6.62
N ILE A 172 15.05 4.18 -7.52
CA ILE A 172 15.40 3.82 -8.90
C ILE A 172 16.92 3.72 -8.98
N TYR A 173 17.41 2.69 -9.62
CA TYR A 173 18.82 2.46 -9.89
C TYR A 173 19.03 2.41 -11.40
N TYR A 174 19.99 3.16 -11.89
CA TYR A 174 20.27 3.28 -13.33
C TYR A 174 21.76 3.52 -13.56
N ARG A 175 22.21 3.29 -14.80
CA ARG A 175 23.54 3.67 -15.26
C ARG A 175 23.49 5.09 -15.81
N ASN A 176 24.38 5.94 -15.34
CA ASN A 176 24.48 7.31 -15.82
C ASN A 176 25.46 7.43 -17.00
N THR A 177 25.46 8.58 -17.68
CA THR A 177 26.32 8.88 -18.84
C THR A 177 27.81 8.86 -18.54
N LEU A 178 28.22 8.88 -17.27
CA LEU A 178 29.60 8.68 -16.83
C LEU A 178 29.95 7.19 -16.68
N GLY A 179 29.00 6.29 -16.95
CA GLY A 179 29.18 4.85 -16.86
C GLY A 179 29.11 4.29 -15.43
N THR A 180 28.68 5.09 -14.45
CA THR A 180 28.55 4.69 -13.04
C THR A 180 27.10 4.40 -12.67
N GLN A 181 26.92 3.59 -11.61
CA GLN A 181 25.59 3.34 -11.04
C GLN A 181 25.12 4.56 -10.26
N SER A 182 23.93 5.04 -10.57
CA SER A 182 23.26 6.14 -9.87
C SER A 182 21.96 5.69 -9.22
N LYS A 183 21.50 6.45 -8.22
CA LYS A 183 20.25 6.21 -7.53
C LYS A 183 19.44 7.50 -7.39
N VAL A 184 18.14 7.41 -7.67
CA VAL A 184 17.15 8.47 -7.40
C VAL A 184 16.08 7.94 -6.46
N ASN A 185 15.71 8.74 -5.46
CA ASN A 185 14.59 8.48 -4.56
C ASN A 185 13.37 9.27 -5.06
N VAL A 186 12.23 8.61 -5.10
CA VAL A 186 10.97 9.14 -5.63
C VAL A 186 9.90 9.06 -4.56
N GLY A 187 9.22 10.15 -4.26
CA GLY A 187 8.10 10.18 -3.32
C GLY A 187 6.83 9.50 -3.89
N ASN A 188 5.93 9.07 -3.02
CA ASN A 188 4.70 8.38 -3.44
C ASN A 188 3.70 9.29 -4.17
N ASP A 189 3.73 10.56 -3.93
CA ASP A 189 2.90 11.61 -4.55
C ASP A 189 3.42 12.06 -5.93
N GLU A 190 4.68 11.77 -6.25
CA GLU A 190 5.25 12.09 -7.55
C GLU A 190 4.61 11.23 -8.65
N LYS A 191 3.99 11.88 -9.64
CA LYS A 191 3.39 11.21 -10.79
C LYS A 191 4.41 10.89 -11.88
N SER A 192 5.50 11.62 -11.93
CA SER A 192 6.59 11.39 -12.90
C SER A 192 7.94 11.77 -12.32
N THR A 193 8.97 11.06 -12.77
CA THR A 193 10.38 11.32 -12.44
C THR A 193 11.17 11.57 -13.71
N ILE A 194 12.04 12.56 -13.70
CA ILE A 194 12.88 12.93 -14.85
C ILE A 194 14.34 12.68 -14.48
N ILE A 195 15.06 11.95 -15.33
CA ILE A 195 16.50 11.65 -15.21
C ILE A 195 17.20 12.17 -16.46
N LEU A 196 18.17 13.07 -16.28
CA LEU A 196 18.84 13.79 -17.37
C LEU A 196 20.18 13.16 -17.77
N ASP A 197 20.73 12.29 -16.95
CA ASP A 197 22.05 11.68 -17.14
C ASP A 197 21.98 10.16 -17.37
N TYR A 198 20.85 9.67 -17.86
CA TYR A 198 20.67 8.24 -18.15
C TYR A 198 21.44 7.80 -19.40
N ASP A 199 22.24 6.74 -19.27
CA ASP A 199 22.96 6.12 -20.37
C ASP A 199 22.05 5.11 -21.11
N PHE A 200 21.28 5.60 -22.08
CA PHE A 200 20.32 4.80 -22.82
C PHE A 200 20.98 3.76 -23.74
N GLU A 201 22.12 4.08 -24.32
CA GLU A 201 22.80 3.20 -25.27
C GLU A 201 23.38 1.95 -24.58
N SER A 202 24.03 2.15 -23.45
CA SER A 202 24.70 1.06 -22.71
C SER A 202 23.79 0.35 -21.72
N SER A 203 22.63 0.92 -21.37
CA SER A 203 21.72 0.39 -20.36
C SER A 203 20.28 0.39 -20.84
N PRO A 204 19.81 -0.72 -21.43
CA PRO A 204 18.44 -0.79 -21.96
C PRO A 204 17.34 -0.89 -20.89
N SER A 205 17.71 -0.91 -19.64
CA SER A 205 16.76 -1.09 -18.53
C SER A 205 17.23 -0.36 -17.28
N ILE A 206 16.26 -0.04 -16.44
CA ILE A 206 16.45 0.45 -15.09
C ILE A 206 15.94 -0.59 -14.10
N THR A 207 16.39 -0.49 -12.85
CA THR A 207 15.85 -1.29 -11.76
C THR A 207 15.26 -0.40 -10.69
N TYR A 208 14.24 -0.87 -10.00
CA TYR A 208 13.65 -0.13 -8.89
C TYR A 208 13.05 -1.05 -7.83
N ARG A 209 12.84 -0.49 -6.65
CA ARG A 209 12.10 -1.11 -5.55
C ARG A 209 11.28 -0.06 -4.82
N THR A 210 10.22 -0.48 -4.16
CA THR A 210 9.42 0.39 -3.29
C THR A 210 9.84 0.22 -1.85
N VAL A 211 9.81 1.32 -1.12
CA VAL A 211 10.29 1.47 0.25
C VAL A 211 9.09 1.60 1.17
N TYR A 212 9.08 0.80 2.24
CA TYR A 212 7.99 0.72 3.20
C TYR A 212 8.46 0.96 4.62
N VAL A 213 7.66 1.69 5.37
CA VAL A 213 7.84 1.88 6.82
C VAL A 213 6.49 1.64 7.51
N PRO A 214 6.23 0.44 8.02
CA PRO A 214 5.01 0.16 8.78
C PRO A 214 4.86 1.08 9.99
N PRO A 215 3.64 1.31 10.48
CA PRO A 215 3.41 2.10 11.68
C PRO A 215 4.27 1.64 12.85
N THR A 216 4.85 2.58 13.57
CA THR A 216 5.76 2.33 14.70
C THR A 216 7.02 1.51 14.37
N SER A 217 7.35 1.34 13.09
CA SER A 217 8.57 0.60 12.74
C SER A 217 9.84 1.40 13.00
N ILE A 218 10.88 0.70 13.48
CA ILE A 218 12.24 1.21 13.60
C ILE A 218 13.12 0.84 12.40
N ASP A 219 12.56 0.07 11.45
CA ASP A 219 13.26 -0.40 10.28
C ASP A 219 12.48 -0.07 9.00
N THR A 220 13.21 -0.04 7.91
CA THR A 220 12.70 0.13 6.56
C THR A 220 12.67 -1.21 5.85
N PHE A 221 11.60 -1.46 5.08
CA PHE A 221 11.38 -2.68 4.32
C PHE A 221 11.33 -2.38 2.84
N TYR A 222 11.67 -3.36 2.03
CA TYR A 222 11.81 -3.18 0.59
C TYR A 222 11.11 -4.29 -0.17
N THR A 223 10.52 -3.93 -1.29
CA THR A 223 10.08 -4.94 -2.26
C THR A 223 11.27 -5.62 -2.93
N ALA A 224 11.03 -6.75 -3.56
CA ALA A 224 11.97 -7.30 -4.51
C ALA A 224 12.30 -6.25 -5.60
N ILE A 225 13.54 -6.25 -6.07
CA ILE A 225 13.97 -5.38 -7.17
C ILE A 225 13.23 -5.80 -8.46
N LYS A 226 12.63 -4.83 -9.13
CA LYS A 226 12.04 -4.99 -10.47
C LYS A 226 12.92 -4.38 -11.52
N THR A 227 13.03 -5.06 -12.66
CA THR A 227 13.71 -4.54 -13.87
C THR A 227 12.64 -4.09 -14.86
N VAL A 228 12.82 -2.90 -15.43
CA VAL A 228 11.93 -2.31 -16.43
C VAL A 228 12.77 -1.89 -17.61
N ALA A 229 12.36 -2.32 -18.81
CA ALA A 229 12.97 -1.87 -20.04
C ALA A 229 12.66 -0.38 -20.27
N VAL A 230 13.68 0.40 -20.64
CA VAL A 230 13.52 1.77 -21.08
C VAL A 230 13.26 1.74 -22.58
N ARG A 231 12.20 2.44 -23.00
CA ARG A 231 11.81 2.55 -24.42
C ARG A 231 12.29 3.89 -24.98
N GLY A 232 12.61 3.92 -26.28
CA GLY A 232 12.86 5.16 -27.00
C GLY A 232 11.58 5.98 -27.23
N ALA A 233 11.66 7.09 -27.95
CA ALA A 233 10.51 7.87 -28.34
C ALA A 233 9.55 7.04 -29.22
N PRO A 234 8.23 7.22 -29.13
CA PRO A 234 7.29 6.55 -30.02
C PRO A 234 7.47 7.04 -31.45
N VAL A 235 7.51 6.10 -32.39
CA VAL A 235 7.51 6.34 -33.83
C VAL A 235 6.19 5.81 -34.38
N TYR A 236 5.36 6.71 -34.88
CA TYR A 236 4.03 6.38 -35.36
C TYR A 236 4.08 5.72 -36.73
N PHE A 237 3.29 4.67 -36.93
CA PHE A 237 3.16 4.01 -38.23
C PHE A 237 2.41 4.89 -39.21
N PRO A 238 2.86 4.96 -40.49
CA PRO A 238 2.13 5.65 -41.54
C PRO A 238 0.75 5.05 -41.76
N LYS A 239 -0.29 5.89 -41.88
CA LYS A 239 -1.69 5.48 -42.05
C LYS A 239 -2.06 5.11 -43.50
N ALA A 240 -1.13 5.12 -44.44
CA ALA A 240 -1.42 4.71 -45.80
C ALA A 240 -1.92 3.27 -45.86
N GLY A 241 -3.09 3.08 -46.48
CA GLY A 241 -3.75 1.76 -46.56
C GLY A 241 -4.52 1.34 -45.33
N TRP A 242 -4.61 2.17 -44.29
CA TRP A 242 -5.47 1.89 -43.15
C TRP A 242 -6.94 1.99 -43.50
N VAL A 243 -7.76 1.18 -42.85
CA VAL A 243 -9.22 1.21 -42.94
C VAL A 243 -9.79 1.29 -41.54
N ALA A 244 -10.69 2.26 -41.33
CA ALA A 244 -11.41 2.43 -40.09
C ALA A 244 -12.87 2.01 -40.27
N THR A 245 -13.39 1.24 -39.35
CA THR A 245 -14.81 0.89 -39.23
C THR A 245 -15.28 1.06 -37.81
N ALA A 246 -16.57 1.11 -37.56
CA ALA A 246 -17.07 1.26 -36.20
C ALA A 246 -18.39 0.50 -35.99
N SER A 247 -18.75 0.26 -34.75
CA SER A 247 -20.04 -0.33 -34.37
C SER A 247 -21.24 0.48 -34.89
N SER A 248 -21.07 1.80 -35.01
CA SER A 248 -22.01 2.72 -35.65
C SER A 248 -21.35 4.07 -35.92
N PHE A 249 -21.91 4.89 -36.82
CA PHE A 249 -21.48 6.27 -37.00
C PHE A 249 -22.63 7.20 -37.42
N ASP A 250 -22.47 8.48 -37.23
CA ASP A 250 -23.41 9.51 -37.61
C ASP A 250 -23.34 9.72 -39.14
N SER A 251 -24.29 9.09 -39.87
CA SER A 251 -24.35 9.10 -41.31
C SER A 251 -25.20 10.22 -41.87
N ARG A 252 -25.65 11.17 -41.06
CA ARG A 252 -26.49 12.31 -41.55
C ARG A 252 -25.66 13.19 -42.47
N ALA A 253 -26.29 13.71 -43.51
CA ALA A 253 -25.62 14.48 -44.54
C ALA A 253 -25.02 15.82 -44.08
N GLY A 254 -24.04 16.32 -44.83
CA GLY A 254 -23.39 17.60 -44.59
C GLY A 254 -22.46 17.58 -43.39
N ALA A 255 -22.46 18.64 -42.59
CA ALA A 255 -21.58 18.79 -41.42
C ALA A 255 -21.81 17.75 -40.31
N SER A 256 -22.89 16.98 -40.40
CA SER A 256 -23.19 15.90 -39.45
C SER A 256 -22.68 14.53 -39.93
N TYR A 257 -22.11 14.40 -41.12
CA TYR A 257 -21.48 13.17 -41.61
C TYR A 257 -20.11 12.99 -40.89
N ARG A 258 -20.03 12.00 -40.02
CA ARG A 258 -18.87 11.78 -39.12
C ARG A 258 -18.45 10.31 -39.06
N PRO A 259 -17.97 9.80 -40.19
CA PRO A 259 -17.61 8.40 -40.33
C PRO A 259 -16.31 8.05 -39.58
N PRO A 260 -16.03 6.75 -39.33
CA PRO A 260 -14.83 6.31 -38.65
C PRO A 260 -13.52 6.66 -39.37
N GLU A 261 -13.51 6.82 -40.67
CA GLU A 261 -12.37 7.21 -41.51
C GLU A 261 -11.78 8.57 -41.10
N HIS A 262 -12.57 9.44 -40.46
CA HIS A 262 -12.09 10.68 -39.89
C HIS A 262 -11.06 10.48 -38.75
N THR A 263 -10.98 9.29 -38.17
CA THR A 263 -10.00 9.00 -37.11
C THR A 263 -8.61 8.65 -37.61
N ILE A 264 -8.45 8.48 -38.93
CA ILE A 264 -7.21 8.10 -39.56
C ILE A 264 -6.78 9.05 -40.70
N ASP A 265 -7.47 10.17 -40.88
CA ASP A 265 -7.24 11.12 -41.99
C ASP A 265 -6.12 12.14 -41.72
N GLY A 266 -5.54 12.16 -40.51
CA GLY A 266 -4.47 13.07 -40.11
C GLY A 266 -4.98 14.46 -39.74
N ASN A 267 -6.29 14.67 -39.65
CA ASN A 267 -6.92 15.96 -39.37
C ASN A 267 -7.67 15.96 -38.05
N LYS A 268 -7.08 16.49 -37.02
CA LYS A 268 -7.70 16.54 -35.67
C LYS A 268 -9.00 17.35 -35.61
N ALA A 269 -9.38 18.08 -36.68
CA ALA A 269 -10.63 18.83 -36.72
C ALA A 269 -11.82 17.99 -37.20
N THR A 270 -11.59 16.88 -37.88
CA THR A 270 -12.57 15.88 -38.26
C THR A 270 -12.81 14.90 -37.12
N LEU A 271 -13.98 14.27 -37.09
CA LEU A 271 -14.35 13.45 -35.94
C LEU A 271 -15.13 12.23 -36.39
N TRP A 272 -14.92 11.09 -35.77
CA TRP A 272 -15.88 10.02 -35.70
C TRP A 272 -16.86 10.29 -34.56
N VAL A 273 -18.16 10.05 -34.82
CA VAL A 273 -19.25 10.08 -33.86
C VAL A 273 -20.13 8.86 -34.08
N ASN A 274 -20.50 8.17 -33.00
CA ASN A 274 -21.49 7.08 -33.10
C ASN A 274 -22.83 7.55 -33.67
N GLN A 275 -23.68 6.63 -34.12
CA GLN A 275 -25.01 6.96 -34.62
C GLN A 275 -25.87 7.63 -33.56
N ILE A 276 -26.36 8.84 -33.89
CA ILE A 276 -27.20 9.66 -33.01
C ILE A 276 -28.69 9.44 -33.27
N SER A 277 -29.06 9.12 -34.51
CA SER A 277 -30.46 8.89 -34.90
C SER A 277 -30.58 7.67 -35.81
N PRO A 278 -31.26 6.58 -35.38
CA PRO A 278 -31.69 6.37 -34.00
C PRO A 278 -30.47 6.31 -33.01
N GLN A 279 -30.70 6.72 -31.79
CA GLN A 279 -29.64 6.76 -30.76
C GLN A 279 -29.11 5.37 -30.45
N THR A 280 -27.77 5.22 -30.44
CA THR A 280 -27.06 4.04 -29.94
C THR A 280 -26.52 4.30 -28.55
N PHE A 281 -26.16 3.23 -27.82
CA PHE A 281 -25.72 3.29 -26.42
C PHE A 281 -24.37 2.65 -26.25
N PHE A 282 -23.65 3.01 -25.20
CA PHE A 282 -22.37 2.39 -24.83
C PHE A 282 -22.51 0.88 -24.59
N PRO A 283 -21.46 0.07 -24.89
CA PRO A 283 -20.18 0.48 -25.44
C PRO A 283 -20.24 0.76 -26.96
N HIS A 284 -19.37 1.71 -27.40
CA HIS A 284 -19.14 1.99 -28.81
C HIS A 284 -17.74 1.55 -29.19
N THR A 285 -17.58 0.90 -30.35
CA THR A 285 -16.29 0.34 -30.77
C THR A 285 -15.82 0.94 -32.08
N LEU A 286 -14.57 1.37 -32.10
CA LEU A 286 -13.84 1.74 -33.32
C LEU A 286 -12.87 0.59 -33.65
N TYR A 287 -12.85 0.17 -34.91
CA TYR A 287 -11.96 -0.89 -35.43
C TYR A 287 -11.03 -0.31 -36.48
N ILE A 288 -9.76 -0.64 -36.41
CA ILE A 288 -8.73 -0.22 -37.35
C ILE A 288 -8.04 -1.46 -37.94
N ASP A 289 -8.04 -1.56 -39.27
CA ASP A 289 -7.17 -2.45 -40.04
C ASP A 289 -5.98 -1.62 -40.54
N MET A 290 -4.78 -1.95 -40.14
CA MET A 290 -3.56 -1.25 -40.59
C MET A 290 -3.05 -1.70 -41.98
N GLY A 291 -3.84 -2.56 -42.67
CA GLY A 291 -3.57 -3.04 -44.02
C GLY A 291 -2.60 -4.21 -44.07
N GLU A 292 -1.61 -4.25 -43.17
CA GLU A 292 -0.59 -5.31 -43.06
C GLU A 292 -0.21 -5.51 -41.60
N ILE A 293 0.47 -6.61 -41.28
CA ILE A 293 1.00 -6.85 -39.95
C ILE A 293 2.09 -5.85 -39.67
N LYS A 294 1.93 -5.04 -38.61
CA LYS A 294 2.97 -4.21 -38.04
C LYS A 294 3.68 -4.97 -36.92
N HIS A 295 5.01 -4.89 -36.90
CA HIS A 295 5.83 -5.57 -35.91
C HIS A 295 6.20 -4.64 -34.77
N ASP A 296 6.38 -5.20 -33.57
CA ASP A 296 6.80 -4.48 -32.37
C ASP A 296 5.95 -3.25 -32.07
N VAL A 297 4.63 -3.35 -32.28
CA VAL A 297 3.69 -2.29 -31.90
C VAL A 297 3.71 -2.12 -30.39
N GLY A 298 4.20 -0.97 -29.93
CA GLY A 298 4.38 -0.65 -28.52
C GLY A 298 3.11 -0.12 -27.85
N GLY A 299 2.15 0.36 -28.66
CA GLY A 299 0.89 0.90 -28.17
C GLY A 299 0.08 1.59 -29.25
N VAL A 300 -1.04 2.17 -28.84
CA VAL A 300 -1.89 3.02 -29.67
C VAL A 300 -2.08 4.37 -29.02
N SER A 301 -2.36 5.40 -29.81
CA SER A 301 -2.65 6.74 -29.30
C SER A 301 -4.05 7.19 -29.70
N LEU A 302 -4.58 8.10 -28.92
CA LEU A 302 -5.87 8.71 -29.13
C LEU A 302 -5.77 10.23 -29.02
N VAL A 303 -6.49 10.93 -29.88
CA VAL A 303 -6.73 12.38 -29.80
C VAL A 303 -8.22 12.62 -29.63
N VAL A 304 -8.56 13.40 -28.62
CA VAL A 304 -9.94 13.86 -28.35
C VAL A 304 -10.02 15.38 -28.39
N GLN A 305 -11.23 15.92 -28.44
CA GLN A 305 -11.45 17.36 -28.52
C GLN A 305 -12.12 17.94 -27.26
N ARG A 306 -11.73 17.54 -26.07
CA ARG A 306 -12.25 18.05 -24.79
C ARG A 306 -13.75 18.35 -24.82
N ARG A 307 -14.54 17.28 -24.93
CA ARG A 307 -16.02 17.32 -25.00
C ARG A 307 -16.63 16.42 -23.93
N ASN A 308 -17.90 16.65 -23.63
CA ASN A 308 -18.67 15.72 -22.79
C ASN A 308 -18.75 14.32 -23.40
N GLU A 309 -18.74 14.22 -24.73
CA GLU A 309 -18.76 13.01 -25.54
C GLU A 309 -17.38 12.35 -25.67
N SER A 310 -16.29 12.98 -25.25
CA SER A 310 -14.97 12.34 -25.27
C SER A 310 -15.00 11.10 -24.38
N PRO A 311 -14.44 9.96 -24.80
CA PRO A 311 -14.37 8.77 -23.97
C PRO A 311 -13.54 9.06 -22.71
N ARG A 312 -13.97 8.53 -21.57
CA ARG A 312 -13.26 8.59 -20.29
C ARG A 312 -12.54 7.29 -20.00
N LEU A 313 -13.14 6.17 -20.37
CA LEU A 313 -12.63 4.83 -20.13
C LEU A 313 -12.72 4.00 -21.40
N ILE A 314 -11.62 3.36 -21.79
CA ILE A 314 -11.53 2.54 -22.99
C ILE A 314 -10.86 1.20 -22.71
N ASP A 315 -11.32 0.13 -23.37
CA ASP A 315 -10.57 -1.10 -23.54
C ASP A 315 -9.89 -1.10 -24.91
N ILE A 316 -8.66 -1.60 -24.97
CA ILE A 316 -7.92 -1.78 -26.23
C ILE A 316 -7.74 -3.27 -26.48
N PHE A 317 -8.11 -3.71 -27.67
CA PHE A 317 -7.89 -5.06 -28.14
C PHE A 317 -7.06 -5.03 -29.41
N VAL A 318 -6.30 -6.09 -29.63
CA VAL A 318 -5.42 -6.27 -30.81
C VAL A 318 -5.66 -7.63 -31.44
N SER A 319 -5.38 -7.74 -32.75
CA SER A 319 -5.51 -8.98 -33.49
C SER A 319 -4.54 -9.03 -34.68
N ILE A 320 -4.14 -10.24 -35.08
CA ILE A 320 -3.40 -10.48 -36.33
C ILE A 320 -4.35 -10.79 -37.48
N ASP A 321 -5.43 -11.51 -37.20
CA ASP A 321 -6.33 -12.10 -38.21
C ASP A 321 -7.69 -11.38 -38.31
N GLY A 322 -8.02 -10.52 -37.34
CA GLY A 322 -9.31 -9.83 -37.23
C GLY A 322 -10.44 -10.68 -36.62
N GLU A 323 -10.15 -11.94 -36.28
CA GLU A 323 -11.12 -12.88 -35.69
C GLU A 323 -10.82 -13.13 -34.20
N ASN A 324 -9.55 -13.35 -33.87
CA ASN A 324 -9.07 -13.60 -32.52
C ASN A 324 -8.49 -12.32 -31.91
N TRP A 325 -9.06 -11.87 -30.78
CA TRP A 325 -8.71 -10.58 -30.17
C TRP A 325 -8.14 -10.76 -28.77
N ASP A 326 -6.97 -10.18 -28.54
CA ASP A 326 -6.32 -10.12 -27.24
C ASP A 326 -6.52 -8.74 -26.59
N MET A 327 -6.93 -8.72 -25.32
CA MET A 327 -7.10 -7.49 -24.56
C MET A 327 -5.75 -6.97 -24.07
N MET A 328 -5.40 -5.74 -24.44
CA MET A 328 -4.15 -5.09 -23.99
C MET A 328 -4.30 -4.37 -22.66
N GLY A 329 -5.48 -3.90 -22.34
CA GLY A 329 -5.75 -3.27 -21.04
C GLY A 329 -6.96 -2.35 -21.05
N LEU A 330 -7.30 -1.88 -19.84
CA LEU A 330 -8.28 -0.84 -19.58
C LEU A 330 -7.52 0.47 -19.30
N TYR A 331 -7.85 1.52 -20.04
CA TYR A 331 -7.14 2.80 -19.97
C TYR A 331 -8.09 3.96 -19.69
N SER A 332 -7.59 4.94 -18.91
CA SER A 332 -8.27 6.21 -18.70
C SER A 332 -7.78 7.24 -19.70
N VAL A 333 -8.72 7.91 -20.37
CA VAL A 333 -8.45 8.99 -21.32
C VAL A 333 -8.67 10.32 -20.63
N GLU A 334 -7.72 11.23 -20.74
CA GLU A 334 -7.87 12.58 -20.20
C GLU A 334 -8.69 13.45 -21.18
N ASN A 335 -9.54 14.33 -20.67
CA ASN A 335 -10.37 15.21 -21.50
C ASN A 335 -9.59 16.48 -21.93
N LEU A 336 -8.55 16.28 -22.73
CA LEU A 336 -7.66 17.31 -23.25
C LEU A 336 -7.87 17.51 -24.75
N ALA A 337 -7.99 18.78 -25.22
CA ALA A 337 -8.17 19.07 -26.63
C ALA A 337 -6.84 18.93 -27.39
N ASP A 338 -6.88 18.21 -28.53
CA ASP A 338 -5.81 18.11 -29.52
C ASP A 338 -4.48 17.52 -29.01
N VAL A 339 -4.47 16.94 -27.80
CA VAL A 339 -3.31 16.29 -27.23
C VAL A 339 -3.30 14.82 -27.60
N VAL A 340 -2.16 14.34 -28.11
CA VAL A 340 -1.94 12.92 -28.35
C VAL A 340 -1.74 12.25 -26.99
N GLN A 341 -2.52 11.22 -26.70
CA GLN A 341 -2.46 10.43 -25.47
C GLN A 341 -2.05 9.00 -25.84
N ASP A 342 -0.89 8.59 -25.37
CA ASP A 342 -0.29 7.28 -25.68
C ASP A 342 -0.74 6.24 -24.65
N PHE A 343 -1.15 5.07 -25.11
CA PHE A 343 -1.56 3.92 -24.32
C PHE A 343 -0.63 2.75 -24.61
N ASP A 344 0.35 2.58 -23.73
CA ASP A 344 1.39 1.57 -23.86
C ASP A 344 0.86 0.15 -23.62
N PHE A 345 1.30 -0.78 -24.44
CA PHE A 345 1.16 -2.20 -24.17
C PHE A 345 2.24 -2.66 -23.20
N ILE A 346 1.92 -3.61 -22.32
CA ILE A 346 2.90 -4.19 -21.39
C ILE A 346 4.11 -4.76 -22.13
N LEU A 347 3.85 -5.44 -23.24
CA LEU A 347 4.86 -5.95 -24.17
C LEU A 347 4.47 -5.56 -25.59
N PRO A 348 5.44 -5.19 -26.46
CA PRO A 348 5.16 -4.96 -27.87
C PRO A 348 4.52 -6.18 -28.54
N GLN A 349 3.63 -5.94 -29.47
CA GLN A 349 2.84 -6.97 -30.16
C GLN A 349 3.03 -6.88 -31.67
N ASN A 350 2.95 -8.01 -32.37
CA ASN A 350 2.82 -8.05 -33.80
C ASN A 350 1.33 -8.08 -34.13
N ILE A 351 0.80 -7.03 -34.72
CA ILE A 351 -0.64 -6.89 -34.97
C ILE A 351 -0.92 -6.30 -36.36
N ARG A 352 -2.07 -6.62 -36.91
CA ARG A 352 -2.63 -5.93 -38.08
C ARG A 352 -3.85 -5.10 -37.69
N TYR A 353 -4.59 -5.56 -36.68
CA TYR A 353 -5.84 -4.92 -36.26
C TYR A 353 -5.75 -4.45 -34.82
N PHE A 354 -6.36 -3.31 -34.56
CA PHE A 354 -6.67 -2.94 -33.16
C PHE A 354 -8.09 -2.37 -33.07
N SER A 355 -8.70 -2.50 -31.90
CA SER A 355 -9.99 -1.89 -31.63
C SER A 355 -9.97 -1.13 -30.31
N ILE A 356 -10.73 -0.03 -30.29
CA ILE A 356 -10.93 0.81 -29.10
C ILE A 356 -12.40 0.70 -28.71
N VAL A 357 -12.67 0.08 -27.60
CA VAL A 357 -14.01 -0.07 -27.02
C VAL A 357 -14.22 1.05 -26.00
N CYS A 358 -14.97 2.06 -26.37
CA CYS A 358 -15.35 3.16 -25.49
C CYS A 358 -16.41 2.68 -24.51
N LYS A 359 -16.11 2.70 -23.21
CA LYS A 359 -16.98 2.17 -22.14
C LYS A 359 -17.92 3.24 -21.59
N GLU A 360 -17.41 4.44 -21.43
CA GLU A 360 -18.12 5.55 -20.84
C GLU A 360 -17.53 6.91 -21.30
N PRO A 361 -18.33 7.95 -21.37
CA PRO A 361 -17.91 9.31 -21.71
C PRO A 361 -17.52 10.10 -20.47
N TRP A 362 -16.96 11.31 -20.69
CA TRP A 362 -16.71 12.27 -19.61
C TRP A 362 -17.98 12.93 -19.09
N GLY A 363 -19.00 13.11 -19.91
CA GLY A 363 -20.27 13.72 -19.52
C GLY A 363 -21.45 12.76 -19.56
N ALA A 364 -22.61 13.23 -19.15
CA ALA A 364 -23.85 12.44 -19.18
C ALA A 364 -24.43 12.42 -20.61
N THR A 365 -23.90 11.56 -21.48
CA THR A 365 -24.30 11.41 -22.89
C THR A 365 -24.18 9.96 -23.31
N ASN A 366 -24.90 9.59 -24.41
CA ASN A 366 -24.75 8.28 -25.06
C ASN A 366 -23.86 8.36 -26.32
N ASN A 367 -23.23 9.52 -26.53
CA ASN A 367 -22.41 9.74 -27.71
C ASN A 367 -20.92 9.56 -27.36
N VAL A 368 -20.13 9.12 -28.33
CA VAL A 368 -18.69 9.12 -28.30
C VAL A 368 -18.14 9.94 -29.46
N VAL A 369 -17.04 10.64 -29.21
CA VAL A 369 -16.32 11.45 -30.19
C VAL A 369 -14.83 11.17 -30.10
N ILE A 370 -14.24 10.75 -31.24
CA ILE A 370 -12.79 10.57 -31.38
C ILE A 370 -12.32 11.37 -32.59
N ALA A 371 -11.21 12.11 -32.44
CA ALA A 371 -10.62 12.89 -33.53
C ALA A 371 -9.59 12.07 -34.32
N GLU A 372 -8.60 11.48 -33.65
CA GLU A 372 -7.52 10.75 -34.32
C GLU A 372 -7.11 9.54 -33.50
N VAL A 373 -6.64 8.49 -34.19
CA VAL A 373 -5.97 7.34 -33.60
C VAL A 373 -4.67 7.06 -34.32
N GLU A 374 -3.67 6.60 -33.59
CA GLU A 374 -2.36 6.21 -34.09
C GLU A 374 -1.99 4.84 -33.53
N ALA A 375 -1.06 4.14 -34.18
CA ALA A 375 -0.30 3.05 -33.58
C ALA A 375 1.19 3.39 -33.70
N TYR A 376 1.99 2.96 -32.76
CA TYR A 376 3.40 3.31 -32.69
C TYR A 376 4.28 2.14 -32.28
N THR A 377 5.53 2.23 -32.65
CA THR A 377 6.62 1.41 -32.12
C THR A 377 7.61 2.30 -31.37
N TYR A 378 8.48 1.68 -30.59
CA TYR A 378 9.60 2.36 -29.96
C TYR A 378 10.87 2.01 -30.69
N VAL A 379 11.51 3.00 -31.29
CA VAL A 379 12.82 2.82 -31.93
C VAL A 379 13.90 3.32 -31.00
N ARG A 380 14.97 2.57 -30.88
CA ARG A 380 16.23 3.05 -30.32
C ARG A 380 16.94 3.79 -31.44
N GLU A 381 16.96 5.11 -31.38
CA GLU A 381 17.89 5.91 -32.19
C GLU A 381 19.21 6.07 -31.46
#